data_455f97344686961b57424b2f97f10b56
#
_entry.id   455f97344686961b57424b2f97f10b56
#
_cell.length_a   1.000
_cell.length_b   1.000
_cell.length_c   1.000
_cell.angle_alpha   90.00
_cell.angle_beta   90.00
_cell.angle_gamma   90.00
#
_symmetry.space_group_name_H-M   'P 1'
#
loop_
_entity.id
_entity.type
_entity.pdbx_description
1 polymer ?
#
loop_
_entity_poly.entity_id
_entity_poly.type
_entity_poly.pdbx_seq_one_letter_code
_entity_poly.pdbx_strand_id
1 'polypeptide(L)'
;MRRFCCVFAAVLFWAFAAVAGAYGLTPGDVYPQEISPEDIQREAIAYIDETMAALGDTRRYTIETVHIPRALRAPEGEITFKAKTPNGLRFWGNTAVYMDVLVDGAPFRQVKCQFKMHVFDRVAVAARPLVPGQPLTAADYRFEEQEVGTKGAKFMGENDVLVGKVLSRSLSIGMPILRAMLKLPDIVQPGSPVTLISKQNGVAVKMEGVALEAGHEGEVIRVRNTASRKILRGRILDEFTVEIVRK
;
A
#
# COMPACT_ATOMS: atom_id res chain seq x y z
N MET A 1 2.80 -17.03 -44.92
CA MET A 1 3.89 -16.09 -45.21
C MET A 1 4.34 -15.36 -43.95
N ARG A 2 5.11 -16.01 -43.07
CA ARG A 2 5.59 -15.38 -41.81
C ARG A 2 6.84 -16.10 -41.25
N ARG A 3 7.84 -16.38 -42.07
CA ARG A 3 9.09 -17.06 -41.62
C ARG A 3 10.39 -16.47 -42.20
N PHE A 4 10.35 -15.27 -42.78
CA PHE A 4 11.55 -14.66 -43.44
C PHE A 4 12.18 -13.48 -42.70
N CYS A 5 11.60 -12.97 -41.62
CA CYS A 5 12.11 -11.74 -40.95
C CYS A 5 13.15 -11.99 -39.84
N CYS A 6 13.22 -13.19 -39.28
CA CYS A 6 14.16 -13.47 -38.16
C CYS A 6 15.58 -13.88 -38.60
N VAL A 7 15.74 -14.33 -39.84
CA VAL A 7 17.04 -14.79 -40.33
C VAL A 7 17.95 -13.62 -40.73
N PHE A 8 17.36 -12.51 -41.19
CA PHE A 8 18.15 -11.33 -41.61
C PHE A 8 18.78 -10.56 -40.45
N ALA A 9 18.14 -10.50 -39.28
CA ALA A 9 18.69 -9.82 -38.10
C ALA A 9 19.89 -10.59 -37.49
N ALA A 10 19.83 -11.93 -37.53
CA ALA A 10 20.91 -12.78 -36.99
C ALA A 10 22.16 -12.78 -37.88
N VAL A 11 21.97 -12.68 -39.21
CA VAL A 11 23.08 -12.66 -40.17
C VAL A 11 23.84 -11.33 -40.11
N LEU A 12 23.15 -10.18 -39.85
CA LEU A 12 23.81 -8.89 -39.68
C LEU A 12 24.64 -8.81 -38.39
N PHE A 13 24.21 -9.46 -37.32
CA PHE A 13 24.97 -9.49 -36.06
C PHE A 13 26.25 -10.37 -36.17
N TRP A 14 26.20 -11.47 -36.93
CA TRP A 14 27.35 -12.33 -37.19
C TRP A 14 28.31 -11.71 -38.19
N ALA A 15 27.82 -10.95 -39.16
CA ALA A 15 28.67 -10.25 -40.12
C ALA A 15 29.49 -9.14 -39.45
N PHE A 16 28.91 -8.44 -38.45
CA PHE A 16 29.67 -7.39 -37.71
C PHE A 16 30.76 -7.99 -36.81
N ALA A 17 30.47 -9.10 -36.12
CA ALA A 17 31.48 -9.82 -35.34
C ALA A 17 32.62 -10.40 -36.22
N ALA A 18 32.30 -10.85 -37.44
CA ALA A 18 33.30 -11.37 -38.38
C ALA A 18 34.18 -10.26 -38.97
N VAL A 19 33.63 -9.06 -39.20
CA VAL A 19 34.43 -7.91 -39.69
C VAL A 19 35.36 -7.37 -38.60
N ALA A 20 34.92 -7.32 -37.35
CA ALA A 20 35.78 -6.90 -36.24
C ALA A 20 37.02 -7.84 -36.06
N GLY A 21 36.81 -9.15 -36.25
CA GLY A 21 37.91 -10.12 -36.21
C GLY A 21 38.90 -9.96 -37.37
N ALA A 22 38.48 -9.46 -38.55
CA ALA A 22 39.35 -9.26 -39.70
C ALA A 22 40.28 -8.03 -39.57
N TYR A 23 39.91 -7.05 -38.73
CA TYR A 23 40.68 -5.84 -38.47
C TYR A 23 41.39 -5.86 -37.12
N GLY A 24 41.37 -6.97 -36.39
CA GLY A 24 42.03 -7.10 -35.08
C GLY A 24 41.43 -6.22 -33.98
N LEU A 25 40.17 -5.71 -34.17
CA LEU A 25 39.47 -4.89 -33.20
C LEU A 25 39.10 -5.73 -32.00
N THR A 26 39.47 -5.27 -30.80
CA THR A 26 39.00 -5.86 -29.55
C THR A 26 37.58 -5.37 -29.24
N PRO A 27 36.81 -6.07 -28.38
CA PRO A 27 35.53 -5.54 -27.93
C PRO A 27 35.63 -4.13 -27.32
N GLY A 28 36.79 -3.73 -26.80
CA GLY A 28 37.05 -2.39 -26.28
C GLY A 28 37.16 -1.32 -27.36
N ASP A 29 37.61 -1.69 -28.59
CA ASP A 29 37.73 -0.75 -29.73
C ASP A 29 36.35 -0.46 -30.34
N VAL A 30 35.40 -1.41 -30.23
CA VAL A 30 34.04 -1.25 -30.74
C VAL A 30 33.14 -0.48 -29.74
N TYR A 31 33.45 -0.61 -28.45
CA TYR A 31 32.70 0.02 -27.35
C TYR A 31 33.67 0.78 -26.43
N PRO A 32 34.21 1.93 -26.89
CA PRO A 32 35.24 2.66 -26.17
C PRO A 32 34.71 3.35 -24.91
N GLN A 33 33.44 3.63 -24.86
CA GLN A 33 32.79 4.35 -23.76
C GLN A 33 32.36 3.40 -22.64
N GLU A 34 32.64 3.75 -21.41
CA GLU A 34 32.24 2.98 -20.23
C GLU A 34 31.19 3.76 -19.42
N ILE A 35 30.07 3.09 -19.14
CA ILE A 35 29.00 3.59 -18.28
C ILE A 35 29.20 2.95 -16.92
N SER A 36 29.47 3.78 -15.91
CA SER A 36 29.74 3.30 -14.57
C SER A 36 28.48 2.77 -13.86
N PRO A 37 28.61 1.81 -12.94
CA PRO A 37 27.50 1.40 -12.09
C PRO A 37 26.91 2.56 -11.28
N GLU A 38 27.75 3.51 -10.87
CA GLU A 38 27.38 4.70 -10.09
C GLU A 38 26.48 5.64 -10.90
N ASP A 39 26.75 5.81 -12.20
CA ASP A 39 25.89 6.61 -13.08
C ASP A 39 24.52 5.97 -13.26
N ILE A 40 24.49 4.67 -13.50
CA ILE A 40 23.24 3.90 -13.60
C ILE A 40 22.44 3.98 -12.30
N GLN A 41 23.11 3.86 -11.15
CA GLN A 41 22.46 3.95 -9.84
C GLN A 41 21.89 5.33 -9.60
N ARG A 42 22.65 6.39 -9.89
CA ARG A 42 22.21 7.78 -9.71
C ARG A 42 20.94 8.09 -10.52
N GLU A 43 20.94 7.72 -11.79
CA GLU A 43 19.79 7.93 -12.68
C GLU A 43 18.58 7.10 -12.24
N ALA A 44 18.79 5.86 -11.78
CA ALA A 44 17.70 5.03 -11.27
C ALA A 44 17.10 5.57 -9.97
N ILE A 45 17.92 6.13 -9.07
CA ILE A 45 17.45 6.78 -7.83
C ILE A 45 16.71 8.07 -8.18
N ALA A 46 17.22 8.91 -9.07
CA ALA A 46 16.56 10.13 -9.52
C ALA A 46 15.16 9.83 -10.07
N TYR A 47 15.02 8.77 -10.86
CA TYR A 47 13.72 8.32 -11.35
C TYR A 47 12.77 7.88 -10.23
N ILE A 48 13.28 7.20 -9.18
CA ILE A 48 12.47 6.84 -8.01
C ILE A 48 11.97 8.09 -7.31
N ASP A 49 12.85 9.08 -7.07
CA ASP A 49 12.52 10.34 -6.40
C ASP A 49 11.48 11.13 -7.19
N GLU A 50 11.65 11.23 -8.53
CA GLU A 50 10.66 11.87 -9.41
C GLU A 50 9.31 11.15 -9.36
N THR A 51 9.32 9.82 -9.37
CA THR A 51 8.09 9.02 -9.31
C THR A 51 7.38 9.20 -7.96
N MET A 52 8.12 9.25 -6.84
CA MET A 52 7.56 9.53 -5.51
C MET A 52 6.92 10.91 -5.46
N ALA A 53 7.60 11.92 -5.99
CA ALA A 53 7.06 13.28 -6.08
C ALA A 53 5.78 13.35 -6.95
N ALA A 54 5.77 12.64 -8.07
CA ALA A 54 4.60 12.57 -8.97
C ALA A 54 3.40 11.86 -8.33
N LEU A 55 3.64 10.90 -7.42
CA LEU A 55 2.58 10.25 -6.63
C LEU A 55 2.02 11.16 -5.52
N GLY A 56 2.65 12.31 -5.25
CA GLY A 56 2.30 13.19 -4.13
C GLY A 56 2.55 12.58 -2.76
N ASP A 57 3.41 11.58 -2.67
CA ASP A 57 3.75 10.93 -1.41
C ASP A 57 4.82 11.75 -0.67
N THR A 58 4.43 12.37 0.44
CA THR A 58 5.28 13.25 1.25
C THR A 58 5.96 12.54 2.42
N ARG A 59 5.77 11.22 2.55
CA ARG A 59 6.37 10.43 3.62
C ARG A 59 7.89 10.35 3.45
N ARG A 60 8.60 10.32 4.56
CA ARG A 60 10.04 10.10 4.55
C ARG A 60 10.34 8.67 4.05
N TYR A 61 11.32 8.52 3.19
CA TYR A 61 11.80 7.22 2.74
C TYR A 61 13.32 7.18 2.63
N THR A 62 13.87 5.98 2.62
CA THR A 62 15.25 5.70 2.30
C THR A 62 15.33 4.58 1.26
N ILE A 63 16.35 4.63 0.42
CA ILE A 63 16.57 3.67 -0.67
C ILE A 63 17.83 2.88 -0.35
N GLU A 64 17.67 1.57 -0.18
CA GLU A 64 18.76 0.61 -0.07
C GLU A 64 19.01 -0.01 -1.44
N THR A 65 20.24 0.03 -1.91
CA THR A 65 20.64 -0.61 -3.17
C THR A 65 20.84 -2.10 -2.95
N VAL A 66 20.06 -2.92 -3.66
CA VAL A 66 20.14 -4.39 -3.58
C VAL A 66 21.02 -4.95 -4.70
N HIS A 67 20.84 -4.44 -5.92
CA HIS A 67 21.60 -4.86 -7.08
C HIS A 67 21.69 -3.75 -8.12
N ILE A 68 22.93 -3.49 -8.59
CA ILE A 68 23.22 -2.65 -9.73
C ILE A 68 24.02 -3.48 -10.74
N PRO A 69 23.76 -3.33 -12.04
CA PRO A 69 24.56 -3.96 -13.09
C PRO A 69 26.02 -3.56 -13.00
N ARG A 70 26.90 -4.43 -13.50
CA ARG A 70 28.32 -4.07 -13.69
C ARG A 70 28.42 -2.96 -14.74
N ALA A 71 29.62 -2.31 -14.79
CA ALA A 71 29.94 -1.34 -15.82
C ALA A 71 29.61 -1.88 -17.22
N LEU A 72 29.00 -1.03 -18.04
CA LEU A 72 28.63 -1.35 -19.41
C LEU A 72 29.57 -0.65 -20.37
N ARG A 73 30.02 -1.36 -21.38
CA ARG A 73 30.71 -0.75 -22.51
C ARG A 73 29.73 -0.43 -23.62
N ALA A 74 29.77 0.80 -24.13
CA ALA A 74 28.89 1.34 -25.14
C ALA A 74 29.67 1.92 -26.32
N PRO A 75 29.04 2.05 -27.51
CA PRO A 75 29.59 2.82 -28.62
C PRO A 75 29.83 4.27 -28.18
N GLU A 76 30.71 4.96 -28.90
CA GLU A 76 30.85 6.41 -28.75
C GLU A 76 29.56 7.13 -29.09
N GLY A 77 29.17 8.14 -28.31
CA GLY A 77 27.96 8.90 -28.49
C GLY A 77 27.40 9.45 -27.17
N GLU A 78 26.34 10.21 -27.26
CA GLU A 78 25.63 10.76 -26.11
C GLU A 78 24.82 9.68 -25.40
N ILE A 79 25.14 9.43 -24.13
CA ILE A 79 24.42 8.45 -23.30
C ILE A 79 23.21 9.12 -22.64
N THR A 80 22.04 8.56 -22.86
CA THR A 80 20.80 8.95 -22.17
C THR A 80 20.13 7.73 -21.58
N PHE A 81 19.36 7.94 -20.49
CA PHE A 81 18.66 6.88 -19.77
C PHE A 81 17.15 7.12 -19.81
N LYS A 82 16.40 6.05 -20.03
CA LYS A 82 14.93 6.03 -19.82
C LYS A 82 14.60 4.97 -18.80
N ALA A 83 14.17 5.40 -17.63
CA ALA A 83 13.80 4.51 -16.55
C ALA A 83 12.31 4.15 -16.59
N LYS A 84 11.98 2.95 -16.12
CA LYS A 84 10.60 2.49 -15.97
C LYS A 84 10.46 1.46 -14.88
N THR A 85 9.30 1.48 -14.21
CA THR A 85 8.86 0.49 -13.24
C THR A 85 7.53 -0.11 -13.69
N PRO A 86 7.52 -1.19 -14.51
CA PRO A 86 6.29 -1.73 -15.10
C PRO A 86 5.21 -2.11 -14.10
N ASN A 87 5.61 -2.47 -12.88
CA ASN A 87 4.70 -2.85 -11.79
C ASN A 87 4.54 -1.74 -10.73
N GLY A 88 4.96 -0.52 -11.04
CA GLY A 88 5.02 0.59 -10.08
C GLY A 88 6.09 0.42 -9.01
N LEU A 89 6.24 1.44 -8.15
CA LEU A 89 7.12 1.37 -6.99
C LEU A 89 6.51 0.46 -5.92
N ARG A 90 7.35 -0.38 -5.33
CA ARG A 90 6.96 -1.23 -4.20
C ARG A 90 7.59 -0.69 -2.93
N PHE A 91 6.78 -0.37 -1.96
CA PHE A 91 7.22 0.12 -0.63
C PHE A 91 7.51 -1.03 0.36
N TRP A 92 7.59 -2.26 -0.13
CA TRP A 92 7.98 -3.45 0.62
C TRP A 92 8.64 -4.45 -0.34
N GLY A 93 9.68 -5.13 0.15
CA GLY A 93 10.48 -6.00 -0.71
C GLY A 93 11.27 -5.21 -1.76
N ASN A 94 11.67 -5.89 -2.81
CA ASN A 94 12.51 -5.28 -3.84
C ASN A 94 11.67 -4.63 -4.93
N THR A 95 12.03 -3.39 -5.28
CA THR A 95 11.57 -2.67 -6.46
C THR A 95 12.57 -2.85 -7.59
N ALA A 96 12.09 -3.26 -8.76
CA ALA A 96 12.91 -3.35 -9.97
C ALA A 96 12.70 -2.11 -10.84
N VAL A 97 13.79 -1.39 -11.08
CA VAL A 97 13.83 -0.28 -12.04
C VAL A 97 14.56 -0.79 -13.29
N TYR A 98 13.90 -0.71 -14.42
CA TYR A 98 14.48 -1.05 -15.72
C TYR A 98 14.96 0.24 -16.38
N MET A 99 16.24 0.27 -16.71
CA MET A 99 16.91 1.39 -17.36
C MET A 99 17.18 1.02 -18.82
N ASP A 100 16.50 1.68 -19.74
CA ASP A 100 16.85 1.61 -21.15
C ASP A 100 18.00 2.59 -21.40
N VAL A 101 19.16 2.09 -21.74
CA VAL A 101 20.34 2.88 -22.11
C VAL A 101 20.24 3.20 -23.59
N LEU A 102 20.32 4.47 -23.93
CA LEU A 102 20.29 4.95 -25.31
C LEU A 102 21.64 5.61 -25.63
N VAL A 103 22.09 5.43 -26.87
CA VAL A 103 23.27 6.11 -27.43
C VAL A 103 22.79 6.93 -28.61
N ASP A 104 23.05 8.22 -28.61
CA ASP A 104 22.52 9.17 -29.62
C ASP A 104 21.01 9.04 -29.85
N GLY A 105 20.26 8.80 -28.76
CA GLY A 105 18.83 8.61 -28.78
C GLY A 105 18.34 7.24 -29.27
N ALA A 106 19.23 6.37 -29.78
CA ALA A 106 18.89 5.01 -30.22
C ALA A 106 19.00 4.00 -29.07
N PRO A 107 18.03 3.07 -28.89
CA PRO A 107 18.10 2.05 -27.86
C PRO A 107 19.32 1.14 -28.04
N PHE A 108 20.17 1.08 -27.03
CA PHE A 108 21.36 0.23 -27.01
C PHE A 108 21.18 -1.02 -26.16
N ARG A 109 20.86 -0.85 -24.88
CA ARG A 109 20.71 -1.95 -23.92
C ARG A 109 19.71 -1.61 -22.82
N GLN A 110 19.01 -2.60 -22.34
CA GLN A 110 18.22 -2.50 -21.11
C GLN A 110 18.96 -3.20 -19.97
N VAL A 111 19.02 -2.56 -18.83
CA VAL A 111 19.56 -3.11 -17.58
C VAL A 111 18.52 -3.05 -16.47
N LYS A 112 18.68 -3.92 -15.46
CA LYS A 112 17.78 -4.02 -14.33
C LYS A 112 18.52 -3.66 -13.06
N CYS A 113 18.05 -2.63 -12.37
CA CYS A 113 18.46 -2.26 -11.03
C CYS A 113 17.44 -2.77 -10.01
N GLN A 114 17.89 -3.13 -8.81
CA GLN A 114 17.03 -3.55 -7.73
C GLN A 114 17.31 -2.71 -6.50
N PHE A 115 16.25 -2.15 -5.94
CA PHE A 115 16.28 -1.32 -4.75
C PHE A 115 15.27 -1.83 -3.74
N LYS A 116 15.52 -1.58 -2.48
CA LYS A 116 14.57 -1.77 -1.40
C LYS A 116 14.24 -0.42 -0.80
N MET A 117 12.97 -0.09 -0.77
CA MET A 117 12.49 1.16 -0.22
C MET A 117 12.01 0.94 1.21
N HIS A 118 12.46 1.78 2.13
CA HIS A 118 11.99 1.86 3.50
C HIS A 118 11.19 3.15 3.63
N VAL A 119 9.89 3.05 3.82
CA VAL A 119 8.99 4.20 3.94
C VAL A 119 8.57 4.33 5.40
N PHE A 120 8.69 5.53 5.94
CA PHE A 120 8.38 5.88 7.32
C PHE A 120 7.18 6.80 7.40
N ASP A 121 6.37 6.60 8.42
CA ASP A 121 5.20 7.44 8.69
C ASP A 121 5.00 7.59 10.19
N ARG A 122 4.32 8.66 10.60
CA ARG A 122 3.94 8.87 11.99
C ARG A 122 2.65 8.13 12.29
N VAL A 123 2.77 7.06 13.05
CA VAL A 123 1.67 6.15 13.39
C VAL A 123 1.39 6.18 14.89
N ALA A 124 0.11 5.98 15.24
CA ALA A 124 -0.30 5.87 16.62
C ALA A 124 0.21 4.57 17.24
N VAL A 125 0.91 4.67 18.36
CA VAL A 125 1.37 3.56 19.18
C VAL A 125 0.78 3.65 20.60
N ALA A 126 0.58 2.51 21.24
CA ALA A 126 0.07 2.47 22.61
C ALA A 126 1.05 3.14 23.58
N ALA A 127 0.61 4.16 24.31
CA ALA A 127 1.41 4.84 25.32
C ALA A 127 1.48 4.07 26.66
N ARG A 128 0.52 3.18 26.90
CA ARG A 128 0.43 2.27 28.04
C ARG A 128 -0.18 0.93 27.60
N PRO A 129 -0.18 -0.12 28.42
CA PRO A 129 -0.92 -1.34 28.12
C PRO A 129 -2.41 -1.04 27.96
N LEU A 130 -3.01 -1.49 26.87
CA LEU A 130 -4.41 -1.25 26.55
C LEU A 130 -5.18 -2.57 26.57
N VAL A 131 -6.41 -2.52 27.08
CA VAL A 131 -7.32 -3.68 27.16
C VAL A 131 -8.50 -3.50 26.20
N PRO A 132 -9.11 -4.59 25.70
CA PRO A 132 -10.27 -4.52 24.83
C PRO A 132 -11.48 -3.90 25.53
N GLY A 133 -12.35 -3.25 24.73
CA GLY A 133 -13.64 -2.73 25.21
C GLY A 133 -13.60 -1.40 25.95
N GLN A 134 -12.41 -0.89 26.33
CA GLN A 134 -12.29 0.45 26.90
C GLN A 134 -12.18 1.49 25.80
N PRO A 135 -12.97 2.58 25.83
CA PRO A 135 -12.85 3.69 24.89
C PRO A 135 -11.47 4.35 25.04
N LEU A 136 -10.79 4.52 23.92
CA LEU A 136 -9.49 5.20 23.85
C LEU A 136 -9.63 6.68 24.16
N THR A 137 -8.69 7.19 24.93
CA THR A 137 -8.49 8.62 25.21
C THR A 137 -7.19 9.12 24.56
N ALA A 138 -6.99 10.43 24.51
CA ALA A 138 -5.74 11.00 23.98
C ALA A 138 -4.48 10.57 24.77
N ALA A 139 -4.63 10.17 26.03
CA ALA A 139 -3.51 9.71 26.88
C ALA A 139 -3.11 8.24 26.60
N ASP A 140 -3.91 7.50 25.85
CA ASP A 140 -3.71 6.08 25.60
C ASP A 140 -2.74 5.79 24.46
N TYR A 141 -2.44 6.77 23.63
CA TYR A 141 -1.57 6.64 22.48
C TYR A 141 -0.69 7.87 22.29
N ARG A 142 0.38 7.69 21.55
CA ARG A 142 1.24 8.77 21.04
C ARG A 142 1.61 8.46 19.60
N PHE A 143 2.05 9.47 18.87
CA PHE A 143 2.52 9.27 17.49
C PHE A 143 4.03 9.11 17.47
N GLU A 144 4.48 8.03 16.84
CA GLU A 144 5.89 7.72 16.62
C GLU A 144 6.15 7.43 15.16
N GLU A 145 7.34 7.83 14.68
CA GLU A 145 7.76 7.46 13.33
C GLU A 145 8.14 5.98 13.30
N GLN A 146 7.51 5.22 12.42
CA GLN A 146 7.78 3.80 12.22
C GLN A 146 7.87 3.47 10.73
N GLU A 147 8.63 2.44 10.39
CA GLU A 147 8.65 1.90 9.03
C GLU A 147 7.33 1.20 8.72
N VAL A 148 6.60 1.75 7.77
CA VAL A 148 5.23 1.30 7.45
C VAL A 148 5.14 0.52 6.14
N GLY A 149 6.03 0.78 5.20
CA GLY A 149 6.00 0.17 3.87
C GLY A 149 4.60 0.28 3.23
N THR A 150 4.15 -0.76 2.53
CA THR A 150 2.77 -0.84 1.99
C THR A 150 1.70 -1.00 3.07
N LYS A 151 2.09 -1.26 4.30
CA LYS A 151 1.16 -1.42 5.43
C LYS A 151 0.70 -0.06 5.98
N GLY A 152 1.23 1.08 5.47
CA GLY A 152 0.88 2.42 5.95
C GLY A 152 -0.62 2.66 6.10
N ALA A 153 -1.41 2.26 5.10
CA ALA A 153 -2.87 2.38 5.15
C ALA A 153 -3.56 1.52 6.24
N LYS A 154 -2.85 0.59 6.88
CA LYS A 154 -3.37 -0.25 7.96
C LYS A 154 -3.12 0.34 9.35
N PHE A 155 -2.19 1.29 9.46
CA PHE A 155 -1.89 1.97 10.71
C PHE A 155 -2.84 3.17 10.90
N MET A 156 -3.00 3.59 12.14
CA MET A 156 -3.68 4.84 12.46
C MET A 156 -2.66 5.96 12.45
N GLY A 157 -2.85 6.94 11.56
CA GLY A 157 -2.00 8.12 11.42
C GLY A 157 -2.54 9.32 12.19
N GLU A 158 -1.83 10.46 12.11
CA GLU A 158 -2.17 11.70 12.85
C GLU A 158 -3.56 12.27 12.49
N ASN A 159 -4.01 12.04 11.26
CA ASN A 159 -5.31 12.53 10.79
C ASN A 159 -6.48 11.59 11.13
N ASP A 160 -6.21 10.45 11.75
CA ASP A 160 -7.24 9.48 12.09
C ASP A 160 -7.85 9.74 13.48
N VAL A 161 -9.16 9.57 13.61
CA VAL A 161 -9.86 9.68 14.88
C VAL A 161 -9.75 8.35 15.63
N LEU A 162 -9.06 8.37 16.77
CA LEU A 162 -8.90 7.21 17.67
C LEU A 162 -9.75 7.35 18.93
N VAL A 163 -9.89 8.58 19.46
CA VAL A 163 -10.62 8.86 20.70
C VAL A 163 -12.05 8.35 20.59
N GLY A 164 -12.52 7.67 21.64
CA GLY A 164 -13.85 7.07 21.71
C GLY A 164 -13.98 5.70 21.03
N LYS A 165 -13.04 5.27 20.21
CA LYS A 165 -13.02 3.89 19.68
C LYS A 165 -12.49 2.93 20.73
N VAL A 166 -12.85 1.65 20.58
CA VAL A 166 -12.38 0.57 21.45
C VAL A 166 -11.51 -0.41 20.68
N LEU A 167 -10.59 -1.03 21.39
CA LEU A 167 -9.78 -2.10 20.81
C LEU A 167 -10.52 -3.43 20.84
N SER A 168 -10.34 -4.23 19.80
CA SER A 168 -10.83 -5.61 19.74
C SER A 168 -9.91 -6.61 20.44
N ARG A 169 -8.66 -6.22 20.74
CA ARG A 169 -7.65 -7.03 21.45
C ARG A 169 -6.73 -6.16 22.27
N SER A 170 -6.05 -6.77 23.26
CA SER A 170 -5.04 -6.09 24.08
C SER A 170 -3.83 -5.65 23.25
N LEU A 171 -3.23 -4.53 23.63
CA LEU A 171 -1.97 -4.04 23.09
C LEU A 171 -0.98 -3.73 24.23
N SER A 172 0.27 -4.12 24.02
CA SER A 172 1.37 -3.72 24.90
C SER A 172 1.86 -2.32 24.56
N ILE A 173 2.51 -1.66 25.51
CA ILE A 173 3.15 -0.36 25.31
C ILE A 173 4.08 -0.39 24.07
N GLY A 174 4.08 0.67 23.27
CA GLY A 174 4.90 0.80 22.06
C GLY A 174 4.38 0.04 20.83
N MET A 175 3.34 -0.78 20.99
CA MET A 175 2.76 -1.49 19.85
C MET A 175 1.92 -0.56 18.98
N PRO A 176 2.05 -0.62 17.64
CA PRO A 176 1.26 0.21 16.73
C PRO A 176 -0.22 -0.18 16.73
N ILE A 177 -1.07 0.84 16.71
CA ILE A 177 -2.52 0.68 16.62
C ILE A 177 -2.91 0.54 15.15
N LEU A 178 -3.43 -0.63 14.79
CA LEU A 178 -3.90 -0.89 13.43
C LEU A 178 -5.39 -0.56 13.31
N ARG A 179 -5.80 -0.07 12.15
CA ARG A 179 -7.19 0.24 11.82
C ARG A 179 -8.13 -0.94 12.09
N ALA A 180 -7.70 -2.16 11.73
CA ALA A 180 -8.47 -3.39 11.93
C ALA A 180 -8.65 -3.81 13.40
N MET A 181 -7.91 -3.18 14.34
CA MET A 181 -8.05 -3.46 15.78
C MET A 181 -9.09 -2.55 16.44
N LEU A 182 -9.51 -1.49 15.74
CA LEU A 182 -10.43 -0.50 16.27
C LEU A 182 -11.85 -0.78 15.80
N LYS A 183 -12.79 -0.62 16.71
CA LYS A 183 -14.22 -0.64 16.45
C LYS A 183 -14.91 0.48 17.23
N LEU A 184 -16.14 0.79 16.86
CA LEU A 184 -16.98 1.66 17.68
C LEU A 184 -17.36 0.94 18.97
N PRO A 185 -17.53 1.64 20.10
CA PRO A 185 -18.00 1.03 21.34
C PRO A 185 -19.42 0.49 21.17
N ASP A 186 -19.68 -0.67 21.76
CA ASP A 186 -21.02 -1.24 21.79
C ASP A 186 -21.89 -0.41 22.77
N ILE A 187 -22.91 0.27 22.23
CA ILE A 187 -23.84 1.11 23.01
C ILE A 187 -25.08 0.34 23.47
N VAL A 188 -25.36 -0.81 22.87
CA VAL A 188 -26.43 -1.72 23.25
C VAL A 188 -25.82 -3.04 23.71
N GLN A 189 -26.29 -3.59 24.82
CA GLN A 189 -25.86 -4.88 25.37
C GLN A 189 -26.95 -5.93 25.25
N PRO A 190 -26.63 -7.24 25.24
CA PRO A 190 -27.63 -8.29 25.31
C PRO A 190 -28.48 -8.13 26.58
N GLY A 191 -29.82 -8.14 26.42
CA GLY A 191 -30.75 -7.92 27.50
C GLY A 191 -31.19 -6.47 27.67
N SER A 192 -30.57 -5.49 27.02
CA SER A 192 -30.98 -4.09 27.07
C SER A 192 -32.38 -3.90 26.52
N PRO A 193 -33.26 -3.16 27.24
CA PRO A 193 -34.54 -2.76 26.72
C PRO A 193 -34.36 -1.71 25.62
N VAL A 194 -35.06 -1.89 24.49
CA VAL A 194 -34.94 -1.00 23.33
C VAL A 194 -36.32 -0.71 22.73
N THR A 195 -36.47 0.49 22.18
CA THR A 195 -37.64 0.85 21.38
C THR A 195 -37.42 0.42 19.93
N LEU A 196 -38.24 -0.49 19.44
CA LEU A 196 -38.21 -0.93 18.05
C LEU A 196 -39.07 0.03 17.21
N ILE A 197 -38.47 0.64 16.19
CA ILE A 197 -39.16 1.51 15.26
C ILE A 197 -39.26 0.79 13.90
N SER A 198 -40.53 0.65 13.43
CA SER A 198 -40.78 0.17 12.07
C SER A 198 -41.43 1.27 11.25
N LYS A 199 -40.79 1.70 10.19
CA LYS A 199 -41.32 2.70 9.25
C LYS A 199 -41.93 2.01 8.03
N GLN A 200 -43.19 2.32 7.71
CA GLN A 200 -43.87 1.84 6.51
C GLN A 200 -44.83 2.91 5.97
N ASN A 201 -44.67 3.23 4.69
CA ASN A 201 -45.56 4.17 3.97
C ASN A 201 -45.78 5.51 4.72
N GLY A 202 -44.69 6.04 5.32
CA GLY A 202 -44.76 7.29 6.09
C GLY A 202 -45.28 7.14 7.53
N VAL A 203 -45.72 5.95 7.93
CA VAL A 203 -46.18 5.67 9.30
C VAL A 203 -45.03 5.01 10.08
N ALA A 204 -44.69 5.56 11.25
CA ALA A 204 -43.74 4.97 12.18
C ALA A 204 -44.50 4.30 13.34
N VAL A 205 -44.29 2.99 13.50
CA VAL A 205 -44.83 2.22 14.63
C VAL A 205 -43.67 1.98 15.62
N LYS A 206 -43.94 2.31 16.89
CA LYS A 206 -43.00 2.05 18.00
C LYS A 206 -43.50 0.83 18.79
N MET A 207 -42.56 -0.03 19.17
CA MET A 207 -42.84 -1.24 19.93
C MET A 207 -41.71 -1.44 20.96
N GLU A 208 -41.99 -2.09 22.06
CA GLU A 208 -40.98 -2.49 23.03
C GLU A 208 -40.27 -3.76 22.59
N GLY A 209 -38.99 -3.83 22.85
CA GLY A 209 -38.17 -4.97 22.57
C GLY A 209 -36.96 -5.11 23.50
N VAL A 210 -36.28 -6.22 23.33
CA VAL A 210 -35.03 -6.51 24.07
C VAL A 210 -33.96 -6.90 23.06
N ALA A 211 -32.80 -6.29 23.17
CA ALA A 211 -31.64 -6.66 22.36
C ALA A 211 -31.16 -8.08 22.73
N LEU A 212 -30.84 -8.89 21.73
CA LEU A 212 -30.30 -10.23 21.92
C LEU A 212 -28.78 -10.27 21.69
N GLU A 213 -28.24 -9.23 21.10
CA GLU A 213 -26.82 -9.08 20.75
C GLU A 213 -26.34 -7.70 21.16
N ALA A 214 -25.03 -7.61 21.49
CA ALA A 214 -24.36 -6.32 21.64
C ALA A 214 -24.15 -5.69 20.28
N GLY A 215 -24.05 -4.35 20.25
CA GLY A 215 -23.70 -3.66 19.01
C GLY A 215 -23.51 -2.16 19.20
N HIS A 216 -22.88 -1.57 18.19
CA HIS A 216 -22.62 -0.14 18.10
C HIS A 216 -23.64 0.56 17.18
N GLU A 217 -23.65 1.87 17.18
CA GLU A 217 -24.52 2.68 16.33
C GLU A 217 -24.33 2.29 14.84
N GLY A 218 -25.44 2.12 14.14
CA GLY A 218 -25.50 1.72 12.74
C GLY A 218 -25.41 0.21 12.49
N GLU A 219 -25.05 -0.59 13.49
CA GLU A 219 -24.97 -2.05 13.37
C GLU A 219 -26.36 -2.71 13.36
N VAL A 220 -26.48 -3.84 12.68
CA VAL A 220 -27.72 -4.60 12.59
C VAL A 220 -27.67 -5.80 13.52
N ILE A 221 -28.45 -5.77 14.59
CA ILE A 221 -28.51 -6.80 15.62
C ILE A 221 -29.85 -7.55 15.59
N ARG A 222 -29.88 -8.68 16.29
CA ARG A 222 -31.16 -9.38 16.59
C ARG A 222 -31.81 -8.78 17.83
N VAL A 223 -33.09 -8.51 17.72
CA VAL A 223 -33.91 -7.98 18.79
C VAL A 223 -35.17 -8.81 18.93
N ARG A 224 -35.70 -8.95 20.12
CA ARG A 224 -36.96 -9.65 20.38
C ARG A 224 -38.04 -8.66 20.77
N ASN A 225 -39.15 -8.62 20.03
CA ASN A 225 -40.30 -7.86 20.39
C ASN A 225 -40.94 -8.47 21.66
N THR A 226 -41.18 -7.65 22.67
CA THR A 226 -41.63 -8.09 23.98
C THR A 226 -43.07 -8.64 23.93
N ALA A 227 -43.95 -8.01 23.16
CA ALA A 227 -45.36 -8.41 23.05
C ALA A 227 -45.54 -9.67 22.19
N SER A 228 -45.00 -9.71 20.99
CA SER A 228 -45.16 -10.81 20.04
C SER A 228 -44.14 -11.95 20.21
N ARG A 229 -43.08 -11.76 21.00
CA ARG A 229 -41.94 -12.64 21.19
C ARG A 229 -41.16 -12.98 19.89
N LYS A 230 -41.50 -12.35 18.77
CA LYS A 230 -40.78 -12.56 17.48
C LYS A 230 -39.38 -11.94 17.52
N ILE A 231 -38.44 -12.67 16.94
CA ILE A 231 -37.08 -12.18 16.73
C ILE A 231 -37.04 -11.44 15.40
N LEU A 232 -36.55 -10.22 15.43
CA LEU A 232 -36.43 -9.32 14.29
C LEU A 232 -34.99 -8.89 14.14
N ARG A 233 -34.63 -8.39 12.97
CA ARG A 233 -33.34 -7.71 12.74
C ARG A 233 -33.57 -6.21 12.71
N GLY A 234 -32.76 -5.44 13.41
CA GLY A 234 -32.88 -3.99 13.43
C GLY A 234 -31.53 -3.32 13.52
N ARG A 235 -31.44 -2.13 12.95
CA ARG A 235 -30.28 -1.26 12.99
C ARG A 235 -30.33 -0.40 14.25
N ILE A 236 -29.26 -0.39 15.02
CA ILE A 236 -29.12 0.49 16.18
C ILE A 236 -29.03 1.94 15.70
N LEU A 237 -29.93 2.79 16.17
CA LEU A 237 -29.89 4.24 15.94
C LEU A 237 -29.19 4.97 17.09
N ASP A 238 -29.47 4.56 18.31
CA ASP A 238 -28.89 5.04 19.56
C ASP A 238 -29.01 3.95 20.64
N GLU A 239 -28.60 4.25 21.88
CA GLU A 239 -28.58 3.28 23.00
C GLU A 239 -29.92 2.70 23.38
N PHE A 240 -31.03 3.36 22.99
CA PHE A 240 -32.42 2.97 23.32
C PHE A 240 -33.28 2.65 22.11
N THR A 241 -32.78 2.92 20.89
CA THR A 241 -33.62 2.87 19.68
C THR A 241 -33.01 1.97 18.60
N VAL A 242 -33.87 1.06 18.10
CA VAL A 242 -33.48 0.14 17.02
C VAL A 242 -34.52 0.21 15.89
N GLU A 243 -34.11 0.56 14.69
CA GLU A 243 -34.97 0.58 13.50
C GLU A 243 -35.02 -0.80 12.86
N ILE A 244 -36.23 -1.34 12.66
CA ILE A 244 -36.39 -2.67 12.06
C ILE A 244 -36.00 -2.65 10.58
N VAL A 245 -35.08 -3.54 10.21
CA VAL A 245 -34.65 -3.75 8.83
C VAL A 245 -35.47 -4.90 8.24
N ARG A 246 -36.13 -4.62 7.12
CA ARG A 246 -36.82 -5.66 6.33
C ARG A 246 -35.84 -6.28 5.34
N LYS A 247 -36.03 -7.57 5.09
CA LYS A 247 -35.40 -8.26 3.98
C LYS A 247 -36.02 -7.83 2.67
#